data_6164bc332eb615038960dabbf0bd5d7a
#
_entry.id   6164bc332eb615038960dabbf0bd5d7a
#
_cell.length_a   1.000
_cell.length_b   1.000
_cell.length_c   1.000
_cell.angle_alpha   90.00
_cell.angle_beta   90.00
_cell.angle_gamma   90.00
#
_symmetry.space_group_name_H-M   'P 1'
#
loop_
_entity.id
_entity.type
_entity.pdbx_description
1 polymer ?
#
loop_
_entity_poly.entity_id
_entity_poly.type
_entity_poly.pdbx_seq_one_letter_code
_entity_poly.pdbx_strand_id
1 'polypeptide(L)'
;MTDNLKKLNRSLSDISTWLKFDKVPWVIAGPCSAESEQQVLSTARELASCPYVKVFRAGVWKPRTRPNTFEGVGENGLKWLRAVKVETSMPTTTEVANAKHIELCLENEVDILWIGARTTVNPFMVQEIANALKGVDIPVLVKNPINAELGLWLGAIERLYQAGIKKLAAIHRGFSTFMETEYRNSPNWRIPIELKRLLPDLPIICDPSHIGGSREFIEPISQTAMDLGIEGLMIETHIDPDHALSDSKQQITPTVLIDLLNKLRTRHVMITDEQVKAKIARLRTEISHVDSQIIQDLAERMRWVEEIGRLKQQYNISVLQINRWENLLKDHMAKAKKLDLDTEFIKAVFELIHAQAVKRQLHD
;
A
#
# COMPACT_ATOMS: atom_id res chain seq x y z
N MET A 1 -3.30 -4.11 20.13
CA MET A 1 -2.49 -2.92 19.84
C MET A 1 -1.56 -2.69 21.03
N THR A 2 -0.23 -2.72 20.82
CA THR A 2 0.74 -2.50 21.90
C THR A 2 0.67 -1.03 22.37
N ASP A 3 1.05 -0.75 23.62
CA ASP A 3 1.02 0.64 24.13
C ASP A 3 1.96 1.56 23.37
N ASN A 4 3.04 1.03 22.79
CA ASN A 4 3.94 1.76 21.93
C ASN A 4 3.26 2.26 20.64
N LEU A 5 2.47 1.42 19.97
CA LEU A 5 1.73 1.82 18.77
C LEU A 5 0.65 2.87 19.07
N LYS A 6 -0.01 2.78 20.22
CA LYS A 6 -0.97 3.81 20.66
C LYS A 6 -0.29 5.15 20.89
N LYS A 7 0.90 5.13 21.53
CA LYS A 7 1.68 6.33 21.78
C LYS A 7 2.17 6.95 20.46
N LEU A 8 2.69 6.13 19.56
CA LEU A 8 3.10 6.55 18.21
C LEU A 8 1.93 7.23 17.49
N ASN A 9 0.79 6.55 17.37
CA ASN A 9 -0.38 7.09 16.66
C ASN A 9 -0.81 8.47 17.18
N ARG A 10 -0.94 8.62 18.50
CA ARG A 10 -1.34 9.89 19.13
C ARG A 10 -0.32 11.02 18.98
N SER A 11 0.93 10.70 18.64
CA SER A 11 2.03 11.66 18.52
C SER A 11 2.32 12.05 17.08
N LEU A 12 1.65 11.44 16.10
CA LEU A 12 1.77 11.81 14.69
C LEU A 12 1.27 13.24 14.48
N SER A 13 1.96 13.99 13.66
CA SER A 13 1.50 15.29 13.21
C SER A 13 0.41 15.10 12.14
N ASP A 14 -0.70 15.80 12.31
CA ASP A 14 -1.74 15.82 11.28
C ASP A 14 -1.16 16.29 9.95
N ILE A 15 -1.55 15.61 8.85
CA ILE A 15 -1.01 15.88 7.51
C ILE A 15 -1.26 17.33 7.08
N SER A 16 -2.37 17.94 7.47
CA SER A 16 -2.71 19.34 7.16
C SER A 16 -1.72 20.36 7.76
N THR A 17 -0.93 19.96 8.77
CA THR A 17 0.08 20.82 9.40
C THR A 17 1.34 20.99 8.57
N TRP A 18 1.62 20.05 7.65
CA TRP A 18 2.84 20.05 6.84
C TRP A 18 2.60 19.89 5.31
N LEU A 19 1.37 19.56 4.90
CA LEU A 19 0.94 19.55 3.51
C LEU A 19 -0.41 20.26 3.38
N LYS A 20 -0.44 21.37 2.63
CA LYS A 20 -1.67 22.12 2.40
C LYS A 20 -2.43 21.54 1.20
N PHE A 21 -3.66 21.12 1.40
CA PHE A 21 -4.56 20.66 0.34
C PHE A 21 -6.00 21.04 0.68
N ASP A 22 -6.76 21.36 -0.35
CA ASP A 22 -8.17 21.75 -0.33
C ASP A 22 -9.07 20.78 -1.10
N LYS A 23 -8.44 19.81 -1.79
CA LYS A 23 -9.11 18.79 -2.61
C LYS A 23 -8.62 17.40 -2.27
N VAL A 24 -9.50 16.43 -2.43
CA VAL A 24 -9.23 15.00 -2.34
C VAL A 24 -9.59 14.36 -3.70
N PRO A 25 -8.71 13.50 -4.25
CA PRO A 25 -7.39 13.15 -3.72
C PRO A 25 -6.39 14.30 -3.80
N TRP A 26 -5.47 14.38 -2.84
CA TRP A 26 -4.25 15.17 -3.00
C TRP A 26 -3.16 14.29 -3.60
N VAL A 27 -2.36 14.86 -4.49
CA VAL A 27 -1.51 14.05 -5.37
C VAL A 27 -0.05 14.49 -5.29
N ILE A 28 0.82 13.48 -5.19
CA ILE A 28 2.25 13.59 -5.44
C ILE A 28 2.48 13.12 -6.86
N ALA A 29 2.88 14.00 -7.78
CA ALA A 29 3.06 13.67 -9.18
C ALA A 29 4.42 14.14 -9.72
N GLY A 30 4.90 13.48 -10.76
CA GLY A 30 6.16 13.77 -11.41
C GLY A 30 6.83 12.49 -11.91
N PRO A 31 7.97 12.59 -12.59
CA PRO A 31 8.54 11.45 -13.28
C PRO A 31 9.07 10.37 -12.34
N CYS A 32 9.15 9.15 -12.86
CA CYS A 32 9.85 8.05 -12.19
C CYS A 32 11.26 8.46 -11.83
N SER A 33 12.00 9.02 -12.79
CA SER A 33 13.37 9.53 -12.64
C SER A 33 13.49 10.96 -13.14
N ALA A 34 14.33 11.76 -12.48
CA ALA A 34 14.90 12.95 -13.09
C ALA A 34 15.92 12.50 -14.16
N GLU A 35 15.76 12.94 -15.40
CA GLU A 35 16.56 12.50 -16.55
C GLU A 35 17.34 13.67 -17.17
N SER A 36 16.73 14.83 -17.26
CA SER A 36 17.32 16.10 -17.65
C SER A 36 16.58 17.26 -16.99
N GLU A 37 17.24 18.41 -16.91
CA GLU A 37 16.62 19.63 -16.37
C GLU A 37 15.36 20.00 -17.16
N GLN A 38 15.44 19.96 -18.48
CA GLN A 38 14.31 20.26 -19.36
C GLN A 38 13.12 19.33 -19.10
N GLN A 39 13.35 18.02 -18.98
CA GLN A 39 12.29 17.04 -18.71
C GLN A 39 11.63 17.32 -17.37
N VAL A 40 12.41 17.55 -16.30
CA VAL A 40 11.92 17.84 -14.95
C VAL A 40 11.07 19.11 -14.92
N LEU A 41 11.61 20.21 -15.44
CA LEU A 41 10.94 21.52 -15.42
C LEU A 41 9.70 21.55 -16.32
N SER A 42 9.75 20.95 -17.53
CA SER A 42 8.58 20.88 -18.41
C SER A 42 7.44 20.08 -17.76
N THR A 43 7.76 18.94 -17.15
CA THR A 43 6.76 18.15 -16.41
C THR A 43 6.18 18.95 -15.23
N ALA A 44 7.03 19.65 -14.47
CA ALA A 44 6.60 20.42 -13.30
C ALA A 44 5.69 21.59 -13.67
N ARG A 45 6.00 22.33 -14.73
CA ARG A 45 5.17 23.47 -15.21
C ARG A 45 3.75 23.03 -15.58
N GLU A 46 3.61 21.92 -16.29
CA GLU A 46 2.28 21.38 -16.63
C GLU A 46 1.53 20.90 -15.38
N LEU A 47 2.20 20.22 -14.45
CA LEU A 47 1.61 19.74 -13.22
C LEU A 47 1.20 20.87 -12.26
N ALA A 48 1.89 22.00 -12.28
CA ALA A 48 1.60 23.14 -11.41
C ALA A 48 0.20 23.74 -11.67
N SER A 49 -0.36 23.55 -12.86
CA SER A 49 -1.73 23.98 -13.19
C SER A 49 -2.82 23.07 -12.60
N CYS A 50 -2.47 21.86 -12.15
CA CYS A 50 -3.41 20.89 -11.62
C CYS A 50 -3.70 21.13 -10.13
N PRO A 51 -4.94 21.48 -9.75
CA PRO A 51 -5.25 21.82 -8.36
C PRO A 51 -5.17 20.63 -7.39
N TYR A 52 -5.11 19.40 -7.88
CA TYR A 52 -4.94 18.20 -7.07
C TYR A 52 -3.47 17.91 -6.74
N VAL A 53 -2.53 18.33 -7.62
CA VAL A 53 -1.09 18.08 -7.40
C VAL A 53 -0.57 19.05 -6.36
N LYS A 54 -0.06 18.49 -5.27
CA LYS A 54 0.43 19.27 -4.10
C LYS A 54 1.93 19.12 -3.89
N VAL A 55 2.55 18.09 -4.45
CA VAL A 55 3.98 17.82 -4.32
C VAL A 55 4.51 17.29 -5.65
N PHE A 56 5.64 17.83 -6.09
CA PHE A 56 6.38 17.32 -7.24
C PHE A 56 7.35 16.22 -6.79
N ARG A 57 7.33 15.08 -7.48
CA ARG A 57 8.26 13.97 -7.24
C ARG A 57 9.22 13.77 -8.40
N ALA A 58 10.46 13.43 -8.13
CA ALA A 58 11.34 12.78 -9.10
C ALA A 58 12.39 11.93 -8.36
N GLY A 59 12.63 10.71 -8.82
CA GLY A 59 13.72 9.90 -8.30
C GLY A 59 15.05 10.37 -8.88
N VAL A 60 16.00 10.72 -8.03
CA VAL A 60 17.36 11.15 -8.48
C VAL A 60 18.37 10.02 -8.35
N TRP A 61 18.11 9.04 -7.52
CA TRP A 61 18.84 7.76 -7.42
C TRP A 61 17.88 6.61 -7.69
N LYS A 62 18.33 5.61 -8.44
CA LYS A 62 17.49 4.45 -8.81
C LYS A 62 18.15 3.15 -8.39
N PRO A 63 17.65 2.48 -7.34
CA PRO A 63 18.11 1.15 -6.99
C PRO A 63 17.68 0.15 -8.08
N ARG A 64 18.66 -0.34 -8.86
CA ARG A 64 18.38 -1.26 -9.96
C ARG A 64 18.70 -2.69 -9.58
N THR A 65 17.85 -3.62 -10.01
CA THR A 65 18.07 -5.05 -9.79
C THR A 65 19.17 -5.60 -10.72
N ARG A 66 19.31 -5.01 -11.92
CA ARG A 66 20.34 -5.39 -12.89
C ARG A 66 21.27 -4.20 -13.16
N PRO A 67 22.59 -4.45 -13.26
CA PRO A 67 23.55 -3.41 -13.66
C PRO A 67 23.32 -2.97 -15.11
N ASN A 68 23.98 -1.89 -15.50
CA ASN A 68 23.94 -1.33 -16.87
C ASN A 68 22.57 -0.81 -17.31
N THR A 69 21.78 -0.32 -16.37
CA THR A 69 20.54 0.43 -16.63
C THR A 69 20.68 1.83 -16.03
N PHE A 70 19.79 2.75 -16.41
CA PHE A 70 19.84 4.12 -15.89
C PHE A 70 19.68 4.14 -14.36
N GLU A 71 20.71 4.57 -13.64
CA GLU A 71 20.78 4.56 -12.17
C GLU A 71 20.40 5.90 -11.54
N GLY A 72 19.98 6.87 -12.36
CA GLY A 72 19.65 8.23 -11.95
C GLY A 72 20.80 9.21 -12.19
N VAL A 73 20.53 10.49 -11.99
CA VAL A 73 21.47 11.60 -12.22
C VAL A 73 22.14 12.11 -10.93
N GLY A 74 21.75 11.54 -9.81
CA GLY A 74 22.33 11.89 -8.51
C GLY A 74 22.07 13.35 -8.11
N GLU A 75 23.09 13.98 -7.56
CA GLU A 75 23.03 15.35 -7.02
C GLU A 75 22.56 16.41 -8.04
N ASN A 76 22.85 16.24 -9.34
CA ASN A 76 22.36 17.17 -10.35
C ASN A 76 20.84 17.25 -10.38
N GLY A 77 20.16 16.11 -10.18
CA GLY A 77 18.70 16.06 -10.09
C GLY A 77 18.13 16.85 -8.90
N LEU A 78 18.87 16.97 -7.80
CA LEU A 78 18.46 17.78 -6.65
C LEU A 78 18.43 19.27 -7.01
N LYS A 79 19.40 19.75 -7.79
CA LYS A 79 19.42 21.14 -8.29
C LYS A 79 18.20 21.42 -9.17
N TRP A 80 17.78 20.47 -9.99
CA TRP A 80 16.57 20.58 -10.80
C TRP A 80 15.29 20.57 -9.93
N LEU A 81 15.24 19.77 -8.88
CA LEU A 81 14.13 19.84 -7.91
C LEU A 81 14.04 21.20 -7.21
N ARG A 82 15.18 21.78 -6.86
CA ARG A 82 15.22 23.16 -6.33
C ARG A 82 14.69 24.18 -7.35
N ALA A 83 15.05 24.03 -8.62
CA ALA A 83 14.53 24.87 -9.71
C ALA A 83 12.99 24.72 -9.86
N VAL A 84 12.45 23.50 -9.77
CA VAL A 84 10.99 23.25 -9.73
C VAL A 84 10.32 24.05 -8.61
N LYS A 85 10.87 23.99 -7.40
CA LYS A 85 10.32 24.73 -6.23
C LYS A 85 10.32 26.24 -6.47
N VAL A 86 11.39 26.78 -7.05
CA VAL A 86 11.50 28.22 -7.38
C VAL A 86 10.48 28.62 -8.43
N GLU A 87 10.33 27.84 -9.50
CA GLU A 87 9.45 28.19 -10.61
C GLU A 87 7.97 27.97 -10.32
N THR A 88 7.62 26.93 -9.57
CA THR A 88 6.22 26.48 -9.42
C THR A 88 5.66 26.67 -8.02
N SER A 89 6.52 26.96 -7.04
CA SER A 89 6.18 26.97 -5.62
C SER A 89 5.67 25.63 -5.07
N MET A 90 5.75 24.54 -5.84
CA MET A 90 5.40 23.21 -5.35
C MET A 90 6.49 22.66 -4.44
N PRO A 91 6.15 22.10 -3.27
CA PRO A 91 7.07 21.28 -2.50
C PRO A 91 7.61 20.11 -3.34
N THR A 92 8.84 19.72 -3.08
CA THR A 92 9.51 18.66 -3.83
C THR A 92 9.81 17.45 -2.95
N THR A 93 9.84 16.27 -3.57
CA THR A 93 10.16 15.01 -2.87
C THR A 93 11.01 14.09 -3.73
N THR A 94 11.92 13.35 -3.09
CA THR A 94 12.74 12.32 -3.74
C THR A 94 12.99 11.13 -2.82
N GLU A 95 13.45 10.00 -3.41
CA GLU A 95 13.83 8.77 -2.68
C GLU A 95 15.17 8.96 -1.97
N VAL A 96 15.25 8.48 -0.73
CA VAL A 96 16.52 8.36 0.01
C VAL A 96 16.75 6.92 0.45
N ALA A 97 18.01 6.48 0.45
CA ALA A 97 18.40 5.12 0.79
C ALA A 97 19.50 5.04 1.86
N ASN A 98 20.17 6.13 2.18
CA ASN A 98 21.27 6.19 3.15
C ASN A 98 21.43 7.61 3.72
N ALA A 99 22.34 7.78 4.68
CA ALA A 99 22.63 9.05 5.34
C ALA A 99 23.15 10.13 4.37
N LYS A 100 23.98 9.75 3.39
CA LYS A 100 24.53 10.71 2.40
C LYS A 100 23.42 11.30 1.50
N HIS A 101 22.42 10.49 1.11
CA HIS A 101 21.28 10.98 0.36
C HIS A 101 20.48 12.01 1.16
N ILE A 102 20.33 11.81 2.47
CA ILE A 102 19.64 12.75 3.37
C ILE A 102 20.41 14.09 3.43
N GLU A 103 21.71 14.04 3.69
CA GLU A 103 22.56 15.23 3.74
C GLU A 103 22.41 16.07 2.46
N LEU A 104 22.58 15.45 1.30
CA LEU A 104 22.44 16.11 0.00
C LEU A 104 21.03 16.66 -0.24
N CYS A 105 19.98 15.97 0.18
CA CYS A 105 18.60 16.46 0.07
C CYS A 105 18.38 17.71 0.95
N LEU A 106 18.90 17.71 2.16
CA LEU A 106 18.80 18.86 3.08
C LEU A 106 19.58 20.07 2.55
N GLU A 107 20.79 19.87 2.04
CA GLU A 107 21.60 20.93 1.41
C GLU A 107 20.91 21.54 0.17
N ASN A 108 20.12 20.75 -0.56
CA ASN A 108 19.38 21.20 -1.74
C ASN A 108 17.90 21.56 -1.44
N GLU A 109 17.54 21.70 -0.17
CA GLU A 109 16.22 22.17 0.28
C GLU A 109 15.04 21.33 -0.24
N VAL A 110 15.21 20.01 -0.33
CA VAL A 110 14.11 19.08 -0.62
C VAL A 110 13.13 19.08 0.55
N ASP A 111 11.83 19.21 0.28
CA ASP A 111 10.81 19.46 1.31
C ASP A 111 10.31 18.20 2.00
N ILE A 112 10.30 17.06 1.28
CA ILE A 112 9.76 15.79 1.75
C ILE A 112 10.69 14.67 1.27
N LEU A 113 10.94 13.69 2.11
CA LEU A 113 11.73 12.51 1.74
C LEU A 113 10.84 11.28 1.66
N TRP A 114 11.15 10.33 0.74
CA TRP A 114 10.53 9.00 0.85
C TRP A 114 11.57 7.90 0.92
N ILE A 115 11.26 6.88 1.72
CA ILE A 115 12.04 5.66 1.82
C ILE A 115 11.45 4.64 0.84
N GLY A 116 12.28 4.14 -0.07
CA GLY A 116 11.88 3.18 -1.09
C GLY A 116 11.57 1.79 -0.54
N ALA A 117 10.75 1.02 -1.28
CA ALA A 117 10.32 -0.31 -0.87
C ALA A 117 11.49 -1.31 -0.64
N ARG A 118 12.58 -1.18 -1.40
CA ARG A 118 13.78 -2.02 -1.24
C ARG A 118 14.61 -1.61 -0.02
N THR A 119 14.56 -0.36 0.38
CA THR A 119 15.19 0.14 1.61
C THR A 119 14.39 -0.25 2.84
N THR A 120 13.06 -0.18 2.76
CA THR A 120 12.15 -0.53 3.87
C THR A 120 12.31 -1.99 4.34
N VAL A 121 12.71 -2.92 3.47
CA VAL A 121 12.97 -4.32 3.85
C VAL A 121 14.22 -4.50 4.70
N ASN A 122 15.08 -3.49 4.80
CA ASN A 122 16.35 -3.58 5.52
C ASN A 122 16.33 -2.71 6.78
N PRO A 123 16.14 -3.31 7.98
CA PRO A 123 16.11 -2.55 9.24
C PRO A 123 17.38 -1.76 9.54
N PHE A 124 18.56 -2.21 9.08
CA PHE A 124 19.82 -1.48 9.29
C PHE A 124 19.84 -0.18 8.48
N MET A 125 19.44 -0.23 7.21
CA MET A 125 19.36 0.96 6.36
C MET A 125 18.32 1.95 6.90
N VAL A 126 17.16 1.47 7.31
CA VAL A 126 16.14 2.32 7.93
C VAL A 126 16.66 2.95 9.23
N GLN A 127 17.42 2.20 10.04
CA GLN A 127 18.02 2.74 11.27
C GLN A 127 19.10 3.80 10.97
N GLU A 128 19.90 3.61 9.94
CA GLU A 128 20.88 4.61 9.47
C GLU A 128 20.17 5.91 9.06
N ILE A 129 19.12 5.80 8.25
CA ILE A 129 18.26 6.91 7.83
C ILE A 129 17.65 7.62 9.05
N ALA A 130 17.08 6.85 9.98
CA ALA A 130 16.48 7.39 11.20
C ALA A 130 17.51 8.14 12.05
N ASN A 131 18.73 7.64 12.14
CA ASN A 131 19.82 8.30 12.88
C ASN A 131 20.25 9.61 12.21
N ALA A 132 20.34 9.63 10.87
CA ALA A 132 20.69 10.83 10.11
C ALA A 132 19.61 11.93 10.19
N LEU A 133 18.37 11.56 10.47
CA LEU A 133 17.23 12.47 10.59
C LEU A 133 17.00 12.97 12.03
N LYS A 134 17.79 12.56 13.01
CA LYS A 134 17.63 13.06 14.40
C LYS A 134 17.78 14.56 14.47
N GLY A 135 16.74 15.23 15.00
CA GLY A 135 16.73 16.69 15.15
C GLY A 135 16.35 17.45 13.88
N VAL A 136 16.02 16.74 12.79
CA VAL A 136 15.58 17.35 11.53
C VAL A 136 14.04 17.33 11.48
N ASP A 137 13.41 18.48 11.24
CA ASP A 137 11.96 18.60 11.11
C ASP A 137 11.52 18.53 9.64
N ILE A 138 11.58 17.33 9.05
CA ILE A 138 11.20 17.08 7.67
C ILE A 138 10.17 15.95 7.60
N PRO A 139 9.13 16.03 6.73
CA PRO A 139 8.22 14.91 6.49
C PRO A 139 8.92 13.74 5.81
N VAL A 140 8.57 12.52 6.25
CA VAL A 140 9.10 11.28 5.68
C VAL A 140 7.97 10.34 5.30
N LEU A 141 7.94 9.93 4.04
CA LEU A 141 7.00 8.97 3.51
C LEU A 141 7.67 7.59 3.45
N VAL A 142 6.98 6.55 3.90
CA VAL A 142 7.55 5.19 3.94
C VAL A 142 6.79 4.28 2.99
N LYS A 143 7.42 3.86 1.89
CA LYS A 143 6.84 2.82 1.02
C LYS A 143 6.76 1.49 1.76
N ASN A 144 5.69 0.72 1.55
CA ASN A 144 5.65 -0.65 2.04
C ASN A 144 6.85 -1.46 1.51
N PRO A 145 7.35 -2.45 2.28
CA PRO A 145 8.40 -3.34 1.80
C PRO A 145 7.93 -4.10 0.55
N ILE A 146 8.87 -4.59 -0.26
CA ILE A 146 8.54 -5.43 -1.43
C ILE A 146 7.81 -6.71 -1.02
N ASN A 147 8.12 -7.26 0.16
CA ASN A 147 7.48 -8.45 0.72
C ASN A 147 6.15 -8.07 1.39
N ALA A 148 5.17 -8.97 1.33
CA ALA A 148 3.87 -8.79 1.97
C ALA A 148 3.95 -9.00 3.50
N GLU A 149 4.72 -8.16 4.19
CA GLU A 149 5.05 -8.28 5.61
C GLU A 149 4.80 -6.96 6.35
N LEU A 150 3.67 -6.90 7.07
CA LEU A 150 3.26 -5.71 7.83
C LEU A 150 4.28 -5.32 8.91
N GLY A 151 4.93 -6.31 9.55
CA GLY A 151 5.90 -6.08 10.61
C GLY A 151 7.11 -5.25 10.16
N LEU A 152 7.60 -5.46 8.95
CA LEU A 152 8.69 -4.66 8.37
C LEU A 152 8.26 -3.21 8.13
N TRP A 153 7.03 -3.00 7.64
CA TRP A 153 6.51 -1.64 7.39
C TRP A 153 6.31 -0.86 8.70
N LEU A 154 5.68 -1.50 9.69
CA LEU A 154 5.52 -0.94 11.03
C LEU A 154 6.88 -0.63 11.67
N GLY A 155 7.81 -1.57 11.61
CA GLY A 155 9.15 -1.40 12.19
C GLY A 155 9.92 -0.23 11.57
N ALA A 156 9.76 0.02 10.27
CA ALA A 156 10.36 1.19 9.62
C ALA A 156 9.75 2.49 10.15
N ILE A 157 8.42 2.56 10.26
CA ILE A 157 7.69 3.72 10.81
C ILE A 157 8.07 3.96 12.29
N GLU A 158 8.13 2.90 13.09
CA GLU A 158 8.52 2.99 14.51
C GLU A 158 9.94 3.52 14.70
N ARG A 159 10.92 3.10 13.88
CA ARG A 159 12.31 3.60 13.94
C ARG A 159 12.40 5.09 13.66
N LEU A 160 11.71 5.57 12.65
CA LEU A 160 11.64 6.99 12.33
C LEU A 160 10.97 7.80 13.46
N TYR A 161 9.87 7.29 13.98
CA TYR A 161 9.20 7.91 15.13
C TYR A 161 10.10 7.99 16.36
N GLN A 162 10.83 6.92 16.68
CA GLN A 162 11.78 6.89 17.80
C GLN A 162 12.96 7.87 17.59
N ALA A 163 13.33 8.14 16.34
CA ALA A 163 14.32 9.19 16.02
C ALA A 163 13.76 10.62 16.14
N GLY A 164 12.46 10.78 16.42
CA GLY A 164 11.82 12.07 16.63
C GLY A 164 10.98 12.57 15.46
N ILE A 165 10.90 11.82 14.35
CA ILE A 165 10.12 12.20 13.17
C ILE A 165 8.63 11.96 13.46
N LYS A 166 7.83 13.04 13.44
CA LYS A 166 6.37 13.00 13.69
C LYS A 166 5.55 13.22 12.42
N LYS A 167 6.13 13.85 11.39
CA LYS A 167 5.52 14.08 10.07
C LYS A 167 5.71 12.84 9.20
N LEU A 168 4.92 11.79 9.43
CA LEU A 168 5.03 10.51 8.76
C LEU A 168 3.79 10.21 7.92
N ALA A 169 3.98 9.56 6.77
CA ALA A 169 2.92 8.93 6.01
C ALA A 169 3.41 7.62 5.41
N ALA A 170 2.49 6.72 5.11
CA ALA A 170 2.78 5.44 4.49
C ALA A 170 2.42 5.48 2.99
N ILE A 171 3.24 4.85 2.13
CA ILE A 171 2.93 4.71 0.70
C ILE A 171 2.72 3.24 0.39
N HIS A 172 1.51 2.91 -0.08
CA HIS A 172 1.16 1.60 -0.57
C HIS A 172 1.44 1.49 -2.07
N ARG A 173 2.44 0.66 -2.44
CA ARG A 173 2.89 0.44 -3.83
C ARG A 173 2.73 -1.00 -4.32
N GLY A 174 1.97 -1.82 -3.57
CA GLY A 174 1.83 -3.25 -3.82
C GLY A 174 3.02 -4.09 -3.34
N PHE A 175 2.88 -5.40 -3.43
CA PHE A 175 3.83 -6.39 -2.93
C PHE A 175 4.24 -7.35 -4.03
N SER A 176 5.48 -7.84 -3.98
CA SER A 176 5.92 -8.92 -4.88
C SER A 176 5.17 -10.22 -4.55
N THR A 177 4.86 -10.98 -5.59
CA THR A 177 4.23 -12.30 -5.48
C THR A 177 4.85 -13.25 -6.49
N PHE A 178 4.84 -14.55 -6.17
CA PHE A 178 5.20 -15.62 -7.11
C PHE A 178 4.00 -16.06 -7.98
N MET A 179 2.79 -15.66 -7.59
CA MET A 179 1.59 -15.96 -8.37
C MET A 179 1.50 -15.01 -9.56
N GLU A 180 1.08 -15.51 -10.70
CA GLU A 180 0.73 -14.67 -11.84
C GLU A 180 -0.45 -13.79 -11.48
N THR A 181 -0.29 -12.49 -11.67
CA THR A 181 -1.33 -11.49 -11.48
C THR A 181 -1.32 -10.53 -12.66
N GLU A 182 -2.44 -9.89 -12.93
CA GLU A 182 -2.52 -8.83 -13.94
C GLU A 182 -1.66 -7.61 -13.59
N TYR A 183 -1.38 -7.41 -12.29
CA TYR A 183 -0.60 -6.29 -11.78
C TYR A 183 0.89 -6.64 -11.65
N ARG A 184 1.74 -5.65 -11.83
CA ARG A 184 3.19 -5.79 -11.57
C ARG A 184 3.49 -6.18 -10.12
N ASN A 185 2.72 -5.62 -9.18
CA ASN A 185 2.81 -5.92 -7.76
C ASN A 185 1.39 -6.11 -7.22
N SER A 186 1.15 -7.24 -6.55
CA SER A 186 -0.16 -7.51 -5.94
C SER A 186 -0.56 -6.38 -4.98
N PRO A 187 -1.74 -5.78 -5.11
CA PRO A 187 -2.16 -4.73 -4.19
C PRO A 187 -2.35 -5.22 -2.76
N ASN A 188 -2.74 -6.48 -2.55
CA ASN A 188 -2.97 -7.08 -1.24
C ASN A 188 -3.52 -6.06 -0.21
N TRP A 189 -4.67 -5.49 -0.50
CA TRP A 189 -5.29 -4.40 0.27
C TRP A 189 -5.47 -4.70 1.76
N ARG A 190 -5.46 -5.98 2.13
CA ARG A 190 -5.52 -6.41 3.54
C ARG A 190 -4.42 -5.76 4.39
N ILE A 191 -3.19 -5.62 3.84
CA ILE A 191 -2.05 -5.08 4.59
C ILE A 191 -2.19 -3.59 4.87
N PRO A 192 -2.45 -2.69 3.89
CA PRO A 192 -2.68 -1.28 4.20
C PRO A 192 -3.93 -1.03 5.04
N ILE A 193 -5.00 -1.83 4.89
CA ILE A 193 -6.17 -1.76 5.77
C ILE A 193 -5.78 -2.11 7.21
N GLU A 194 -4.99 -3.16 7.42
CA GLU A 194 -4.52 -3.53 8.75
C GLU A 194 -3.55 -2.49 9.34
N LEU A 195 -2.68 -1.89 8.51
CA LEU A 195 -1.85 -0.75 8.94
C LEU A 195 -2.74 0.41 9.43
N LYS A 196 -3.78 0.77 8.67
CA LYS A 196 -4.73 1.83 9.04
C LYS A 196 -5.50 1.51 10.32
N ARG A 197 -5.84 0.24 10.54
CA ARG A 197 -6.46 -0.23 11.79
C ARG A 197 -5.53 -0.08 13.01
N LEU A 198 -4.23 -0.33 12.83
CA LEU A 198 -3.22 -0.20 13.88
C LEU A 198 -2.80 1.25 14.13
N LEU A 199 -2.75 2.06 13.09
CA LEU A 199 -2.34 3.46 13.12
C LEU A 199 -3.38 4.33 12.37
N PRO A 200 -4.56 4.57 12.98
CA PRO A 200 -5.66 5.28 12.32
C PRO A 200 -5.33 6.72 11.93
N ASP A 201 -4.40 7.39 12.62
CA ASP A 201 -4.01 8.77 12.32
C ASP A 201 -2.86 8.85 11.30
N LEU A 202 -2.25 7.71 10.92
CA LEU A 202 -1.22 7.68 9.89
C LEU A 202 -1.86 7.86 8.49
N PRO A 203 -1.49 8.90 7.73
CA PRO A 203 -1.92 9.03 6.35
C PRO A 203 -1.39 7.88 5.48
N ILE A 204 -2.25 7.33 4.61
CA ILE A 204 -1.84 6.33 3.62
C ILE A 204 -2.01 6.94 2.23
N ILE A 205 -0.99 6.74 1.40
CA ILE A 205 -0.91 7.18 0.01
C ILE A 205 -0.90 5.93 -0.86
N CYS A 206 -1.73 5.88 -1.90
CA CYS A 206 -1.66 4.80 -2.89
C CYS A 206 -0.74 5.20 -4.05
N ASP A 207 0.13 4.28 -4.45
CA ASP A 207 1.00 4.41 -5.62
C ASP A 207 0.52 3.44 -6.73
N PRO A 208 -0.48 3.82 -7.52
CA PRO A 208 -1.09 2.96 -8.53
C PRO A 208 -0.12 2.64 -9.68
N SER A 209 0.84 3.54 -9.98
CA SER A 209 1.84 3.31 -11.03
C SER A 209 2.69 2.07 -10.75
N HIS A 210 3.15 1.91 -9.50
CA HIS A 210 3.96 0.75 -9.13
C HIS A 210 3.12 -0.50 -8.87
N ILE A 211 1.87 -0.37 -8.40
CA ILE A 211 0.95 -1.51 -8.27
C ILE A 211 0.67 -2.08 -9.66
N GLY A 212 0.17 -1.25 -10.58
CA GLY A 212 -0.25 -1.68 -11.91
C GLY A 212 0.91 -2.07 -12.82
N GLY A 213 1.97 -1.26 -12.86
CA GLY A 213 3.09 -1.43 -13.79
C GLY A 213 2.74 -1.11 -15.26
N SER A 214 1.51 -0.69 -15.53
CA SER A 214 0.98 -0.29 -16.83
C SER A 214 -0.02 0.84 -16.65
N ARG A 215 -0.14 1.70 -17.67
CA ARG A 215 -1.00 2.90 -17.67
C ARG A 215 -2.47 2.58 -17.47
N GLU A 216 -2.94 1.48 -18.05
CA GLU A 216 -4.35 1.04 -17.99
C GLU A 216 -4.84 0.74 -16.59
N PHE A 217 -3.95 0.36 -15.67
CA PHE A 217 -4.31 0.03 -14.29
C PHE A 217 -4.32 1.22 -13.33
N ILE A 218 -3.79 2.39 -13.74
CA ILE A 218 -3.67 3.54 -12.84
C ILE A 218 -5.06 4.02 -12.39
N GLU A 219 -6.00 4.19 -13.30
CA GLU A 219 -7.37 4.66 -12.98
C GLU A 219 -8.12 3.67 -12.06
N PRO A 220 -8.25 2.37 -12.38
CA PRO A 220 -8.98 1.44 -11.54
C PRO A 220 -8.36 1.24 -10.16
N ILE A 221 -7.02 1.23 -10.04
CA ILE A 221 -6.36 1.15 -8.75
C ILE A 221 -6.55 2.43 -7.94
N SER A 222 -6.48 3.60 -8.58
CA SER A 222 -6.75 4.89 -7.94
C SER A 222 -8.19 4.95 -7.43
N GLN A 223 -9.17 4.47 -8.21
CA GLN A 223 -10.57 4.42 -7.77
C GLN A 223 -10.75 3.47 -6.58
N THR A 224 -10.10 2.30 -6.61
CA THR A 224 -10.13 1.38 -5.46
C THR A 224 -9.55 2.03 -4.19
N ALA A 225 -8.48 2.80 -4.32
CA ALA A 225 -7.92 3.56 -3.19
C ALA A 225 -8.94 4.57 -2.63
N MET A 226 -9.64 5.32 -3.51
CA MET A 226 -10.71 6.26 -3.08
C MET A 226 -11.86 5.52 -2.40
N ASP A 227 -12.28 4.38 -2.93
CA ASP A 227 -13.34 3.55 -2.35
C ASP A 227 -12.98 3.00 -0.96
N LEU A 228 -11.69 2.78 -0.69
CA LEU A 228 -11.13 2.40 0.61
C LEU A 228 -10.89 3.59 1.56
N GLY A 229 -11.15 4.82 1.13
CA GLY A 229 -10.92 6.02 1.94
C GLY A 229 -9.45 6.43 2.04
N ILE A 230 -8.62 6.03 1.08
CA ILE A 230 -7.24 6.51 0.95
C ILE A 230 -7.27 7.84 0.18
N GLU A 231 -6.86 8.93 0.82
CA GLU A 231 -7.04 10.28 0.28
C GLU A 231 -5.86 10.79 -0.55
N GLY A 232 -4.69 10.16 -0.42
CA GLY A 232 -3.46 10.54 -1.12
C GLY A 232 -3.12 9.59 -2.26
N LEU A 233 -2.64 10.12 -3.39
CA LEU A 233 -2.11 9.35 -4.51
C LEU A 233 -0.67 9.76 -4.83
N MET A 234 0.17 8.79 -5.21
CA MET A 234 1.50 9.05 -5.79
C MET A 234 1.54 8.46 -7.20
N ILE A 235 1.56 9.30 -8.22
CA ILE A 235 1.44 8.87 -9.61
C ILE A 235 2.65 9.31 -10.44
N GLU A 236 3.25 8.37 -11.15
CA GLU A 236 4.36 8.65 -12.06
C GLU A 236 3.86 9.35 -13.31
N THR A 237 4.36 10.58 -13.51
CA THR A 237 3.92 11.47 -14.60
C THR A 237 5.13 12.08 -15.30
N HIS A 238 5.18 11.95 -16.61
CA HIS A 238 6.31 12.37 -17.43
C HIS A 238 5.81 13.16 -18.65
N ILE A 239 6.57 14.18 -19.08
CA ILE A 239 6.18 14.99 -20.24
C ILE A 239 6.13 14.17 -21.53
N ASP A 240 7.00 13.18 -21.66
CA ASP A 240 7.07 12.24 -22.78
C ASP A 240 7.32 10.81 -22.25
N PRO A 241 6.28 10.12 -21.78
CA PRO A 241 6.44 8.83 -21.09
C PRO A 241 7.02 7.72 -21.98
N ASP A 242 6.82 7.77 -23.29
CA ASP A 242 7.25 6.70 -24.20
C ASP A 242 8.79 6.68 -24.37
N HIS A 243 9.43 7.81 -24.18
CA HIS A 243 10.89 7.96 -24.24
C HIS A 243 11.56 8.04 -22.87
N ALA A 244 10.82 7.78 -21.79
CA ALA A 244 11.36 7.79 -20.43
C ALA A 244 12.44 6.70 -20.24
N LEU A 245 13.55 7.06 -19.59
CA LEU A 245 14.69 6.17 -19.31
C LEU A 245 14.37 5.11 -18.22
N SER A 246 13.28 5.29 -17.49
CA SER A 246 12.84 4.36 -16.46
C SER A 246 11.32 4.19 -16.44
N ASP A 247 10.86 2.95 -16.25
CA ASP A 247 9.45 2.57 -16.03
C ASP A 247 8.45 3.25 -17.00
N SER A 248 8.82 3.40 -18.29
CA SER A 248 8.04 4.10 -19.33
C SER A 248 6.59 3.61 -19.45
N LYS A 249 6.34 2.31 -19.25
CA LYS A 249 5.01 1.70 -19.42
C LYS A 249 3.98 2.13 -18.38
N GLN A 250 4.42 2.60 -17.22
CA GLN A 250 3.53 2.93 -16.09
C GLN A 250 3.41 4.45 -15.85
N GLN A 251 4.11 5.28 -16.60
CA GLN A 251 4.02 6.73 -16.51
C GLN A 251 2.96 7.28 -17.47
N ILE A 252 2.24 8.31 -17.05
CA ILE A 252 1.24 9.01 -17.86
C ILE A 252 1.65 10.47 -18.07
N THR A 253 1.07 11.13 -19.07
CA THR A 253 1.30 12.57 -19.27
C THR A 253 0.55 13.40 -18.22
N PRO A 254 0.96 14.66 -17.96
CA PRO A 254 0.21 15.58 -17.10
C PRO A 254 -1.26 15.74 -17.52
N THR A 255 -1.54 15.84 -18.80
CA THR A 255 -2.91 15.93 -19.33
C THR A 255 -3.75 14.70 -18.95
N VAL A 256 -3.21 13.50 -19.19
CA VAL A 256 -3.89 12.24 -18.82
C VAL A 256 -4.12 12.15 -17.32
N LEU A 257 -3.16 12.62 -16.49
CA LEU A 257 -3.34 12.69 -15.04
C LEU A 257 -4.53 13.59 -14.66
N ILE A 258 -4.62 14.78 -15.23
CA ILE A 258 -5.71 15.73 -14.95
C ILE A 258 -7.05 15.11 -15.31
N ASP A 259 -7.17 14.49 -16.48
CA ASP A 259 -8.38 13.82 -16.93
C ASP A 259 -8.79 12.67 -16.00
N LEU A 260 -7.80 11.86 -15.57
CA LEU A 260 -8.01 10.79 -14.60
C LEU A 260 -8.56 11.34 -13.27
N LEU A 261 -7.91 12.35 -12.72
CA LEU A 261 -8.30 12.91 -11.42
C LEU A 261 -9.72 13.52 -11.43
N ASN A 262 -10.13 14.10 -12.55
CA ASN A 262 -11.47 14.63 -12.71
C ASN A 262 -12.55 13.53 -12.80
N LYS A 263 -12.20 12.30 -13.18
CA LYS A 263 -13.12 11.15 -13.23
C LYS A 263 -13.26 10.42 -11.90
N LEU A 264 -12.25 10.51 -11.01
CA LEU A 264 -12.28 9.81 -9.74
C LEU A 264 -13.44 10.25 -8.85
N ARG A 265 -14.11 9.25 -8.29
CA ARG A 265 -15.19 9.46 -7.31
C ARG A 265 -14.62 9.33 -5.91
N THR A 266 -14.61 10.43 -5.18
CA THR A 266 -14.23 10.41 -3.75
C THR A 266 -15.37 9.85 -2.91
N ARG A 267 -15.03 9.15 -1.82
CA ARG A 267 -15.99 8.60 -0.86
C ARG A 267 -15.91 9.36 0.45
N HIS A 268 -17.06 9.62 1.03
CA HIS A 268 -17.14 10.22 2.35
C HIS A 268 -17.12 9.14 3.42
N VAL A 269 -16.28 9.32 4.44
CA VAL A 269 -16.19 8.39 5.58
C VAL A 269 -17.46 8.47 6.44
N MET A 270 -18.07 9.67 6.50
CA MET A 270 -19.29 9.91 7.30
C MET A 270 -20.54 9.83 6.44
N ILE A 271 -21.50 9.05 6.90
CA ILE A 271 -22.83 8.97 6.30
C ILE A 271 -23.66 10.10 6.91
N THR A 272 -24.03 11.09 6.09
CA THR A 272 -24.83 12.24 6.50
C THR A 272 -26.35 12.00 6.40
N ASP A 273 -26.77 11.05 5.57
CA ASP A 273 -28.18 10.67 5.41
C ASP A 273 -28.58 9.64 6.47
N GLU A 274 -29.49 10.01 7.37
CA GLU A 274 -29.95 9.17 8.47
C GLU A 274 -30.73 7.93 7.98
N GLN A 275 -31.42 7.98 6.85
CA GLN A 275 -32.11 6.81 6.29
C GLN A 275 -31.11 5.79 5.76
N VAL A 276 -30.07 6.26 5.05
CA VAL A 276 -28.97 5.42 4.56
C VAL A 276 -28.21 4.82 5.75
N LYS A 277 -27.94 5.62 6.77
CA LYS A 277 -27.26 5.17 8.00
C LYS A 277 -28.05 4.05 8.72
N ALA A 278 -29.38 4.24 8.88
CA ALA A 278 -30.26 3.24 9.48
C ALA A 278 -30.30 1.95 8.65
N LYS A 279 -30.39 2.06 7.32
CA LYS A 279 -30.38 0.91 6.41
C LYS A 279 -29.08 0.12 6.51
N ILE A 280 -27.93 0.80 6.51
CA ILE A 280 -26.63 0.16 6.67
C ILE A 280 -26.49 -0.50 8.03
N ALA A 281 -26.95 0.16 9.10
CA ALA A 281 -26.93 -0.42 10.46
C ALA A 281 -27.74 -1.73 10.52
N ARG A 282 -28.95 -1.74 9.95
CA ARG A 282 -29.76 -2.96 9.84
C ARG A 282 -29.04 -4.08 9.10
N LEU A 283 -28.47 -3.80 7.90
CA LEU A 283 -27.76 -4.82 7.14
C LEU A 283 -26.54 -5.37 7.89
N ARG A 284 -25.83 -4.52 8.65
CA ARG A 284 -24.72 -4.97 9.52
C ARG A 284 -25.19 -5.89 10.64
N THR A 285 -26.39 -5.66 11.19
CA THR A 285 -26.98 -6.57 12.19
C THR A 285 -27.30 -7.93 11.58
N GLU A 286 -27.87 -7.97 10.37
CA GLU A 286 -28.12 -9.24 9.67
C GLU A 286 -26.82 -9.99 9.37
N ILE A 287 -25.76 -9.30 8.90
CA ILE A 287 -24.42 -9.88 8.69
C ILE A 287 -23.89 -10.47 10.00
N SER A 288 -23.96 -9.73 11.11
CA SER A 288 -23.49 -10.21 12.42
C SER A 288 -24.24 -11.46 12.90
N HIS A 289 -25.54 -11.58 12.57
CA HIS A 289 -26.32 -12.79 12.85
C HIS A 289 -25.79 -13.98 12.04
N VAL A 290 -25.57 -13.79 10.73
CA VAL A 290 -24.99 -14.83 9.84
C VAL A 290 -23.57 -15.22 10.31
N ASP A 291 -22.73 -14.26 10.67
CA ASP A 291 -21.38 -14.53 11.19
C ASP A 291 -21.43 -15.40 12.46
N SER A 292 -22.40 -15.11 13.35
CA SER A 292 -22.61 -15.92 14.56
C SER A 292 -23.03 -17.36 14.22
N GLN A 293 -23.87 -17.54 13.21
CA GLN A 293 -24.26 -18.87 12.73
C GLN A 293 -23.06 -19.63 12.14
N ILE A 294 -22.24 -18.99 11.33
CA ILE A 294 -21.00 -19.57 10.78
C ILE A 294 -20.07 -20.07 11.90
N ILE A 295 -19.91 -19.28 12.97
CA ILE A 295 -19.09 -19.68 14.12
C ILE A 295 -19.69 -20.90 14.82
N GLN A 296 -21.02 -20.98 15.01
CA GLN A 296 -21.69 -22.12 15.61
C GLN A 296 -21.53 -23.39 14.76
N ASP A 297 -21.73 -23.28 13.44
CA ASP A 297 -21.58 -24.39 12.50
C ASP A 297 -20.14 -24.91 12.45
N LEU A 298 -19.15 -24.00 12.52
CA LEU A 298 -17.74 -24.38 12.64
C LEU A 298 -17.44 -25.11 13.96
N ALA A 299 -18.01 -24.66 15.07
CA ALA A 299 -17.85 -25.32 16.38
C ALA A 299 -18.45 -26.71 16.38
N GLU A 300 -19.65 -26.89 15.82
CA GLU A 300 -20.30 -28.20 15.67
C GLU A 300 -19.49 -29.14 14.77
N ARG A 301 -19.04 -28.62 13.60
CA ARG A 301 -18.15 -29.34 12.69
C ARG A 301 -16.87 -29.83 13.38
N MET A 302 -16.24 -29.02 14.23
CA MET A 302 -15.02 -29.41 14.95
C MET A 302 -15.27 -30.50 15.98
N ARG A 303 -16.44 -30.54 16.62
CA ARG A 303 -16.84 -31.67 17.52
C ARG A 303 -16.89 -32.98 16.74
N TRP A 304 -17.52 -33.01 15.57
CA TRP A 304 -17.53 -34.21 14.73
C TRP A 304 -16.13 -34.61 14.21
N VAL A 305 -15.26 -33.65 13.95
CA VAL A 305 -13.86 -33.90 13.57
C VAL A 305 -13.10 -34.59 14.71
N GLU A 306 -13.28 -34.17 15.95
CA GLU A 306 -12.67 -34.80 17.14
C GLU A 306 -13.19 -36.23 17.33
N GLU A 307 -14.46 -36.45 17.16
CA GLU A 307 -15.05 -37.81 17.22
C GLU A 307 -14.48 -38.74 16.13
N ILE A 308 -14.35 -38.23 14.89
CA ILE A 308 -13.69 -38.96 13.81
C ILE A 308 -12.23 -39.25 14.16
N GLY A 309 -11.51 -38.30 14.77
CA GLY A 309 -10.13 -38.46 15.22
C GLY A 309 -9.99 -39.63 16.19
N ARG A 310 -10.83 -39.68 17.24
CA ARG A 310 -10.86 -40.80 18.23
C ARG A 310 -11.14 -42.18 17.57
N LEU A 311 -12.09 -42.22 16.64
CA LEU A 311 -12.37 -43.46 15.89
C LEU A 311 -11.17 -43.90 15.03
N LYS A 312 -10.53 -42.95 14.32
CA LYS A 312 -9.33 -43.26 13.53
C LYS A 312 -8.18 -43.78 14.38
N GLN A 313 -7.94 -43.16 15.54
CA GLN A 313 -6.95 -43.61 16.51
C GLN A 313 -7.25 -45.01 17.01
N GLN A 314 -8.49 -45.25 17.44
CA GLN A 314 -8.94 -46.56 17.92
C GLN A 314 -8.76 -47.69 16.90
N TYR A 315 -9.00 -47.40 15.61
CA TYR A 315 -8.91 -48.37 14.52
C TYR A 315 -7.63 -48.30 13.72
N ASN A 316 -6.65 -47.55 14.16
CA ASN A 316 -5.34 -47.32 13.52
C ASN A 316 -5.45 -46.86 12.04
N ILE A 317 -6.36 -45.91 11.79
CA ILE A 317 -6.63 -45.36 10.45
C ILE A 317 -5.88 -44.03 10.33
N SER A 318 -5.24 -43.79 9.15
CA SER A 318 -4.56 -42.53 8.85
C SER A 318 -5.52 -41.33 8.92
N VAL A 319 -5.03 -40.24 9.57
CA VAL A 319 -5.78 -38.98 9.65
C VAL A 319 -5.98 -38.38 8.25
N LEU A 320 -4.92 -38.39 7.43
CA LEU A 320 -4.97 -37.81 6.08
C LEU A 320 -5.59 -38.79 5.08
N GLN A 321 -6.64 -38.36 4.39
CA GLN A 321 -7.34 -39.11 3.34
C GLN A 321 -7.47 -38.21 2.10
N ILE A 322 -6.44 -38.21 1.24
CA ILE A 322 -6.29 -37.27 0.10
C ILE A 322 -7.51 -37.33 -0.83
N ASN A 323 -7.92 -38.52 -1.27
CA ASN A 323 -9.06 -38.66 -2.19
C ASN A 323 -10.36 -38.08 -1.65
N ARG A 324 -10.59 -38.22 -0.32
CA ARG A 324 -11.76 -37.62 0.32
C ARG A 324 -11.69 -36.10 0.31
N TRP A 325 -10.53 -35.54 0.57
CA TRP A 325 -10.30 -34.09 0.54
C TRP A 325 -10.54 -33.50 -0.83
N GLU A 326 -9.98 -34.10 -1.88
CA GLU A 326 -10.17 -33.65 -3.27
C GLU A 326 -11.64 -33.66 -3.68
N ASN A 327 -12.38 -34.75 -3.36
CA ASN A 327 -13.80 -34.80 -3.68
C ASN A 327 -14.61 -33.75 -2.94
N LEU A 328 -14.35 -33.54 -1.66
CA LEU A 328 -15.01 -32.53 -0.85
C LEU A 328 -14.75 -31.12 -1.39
N LEU A 329 -13.51 -30.84 -1.80
CA LEU A 329 -13.17 -29.54 -2.39
C LEU A 329 -13.89 -29.32 -3.73
N LYS A 330 -13.97 -30.32 -4.61
CA LYS A 330 -14.74 -30.26 -5.85
C LYS A 330 -16.22 -29.94 -5.61
N ASP A 331 -16.83 -30.60 -4.62
CA ASP A 331 -18.24 -30.37 -4.24
C ASP A 331 -18.46 -28.95 -3.72
N HIS A 332 -17.52 -28.41 -2.93
CA HIS A 332 -17.61 -27.05 -2.42
C HIS A 332 -17.47 -26.03 -3.53
N MET A 333 -16.55 -26.23 -4.48
CA MET A 333 -16.41 -25.37 -5.66
C MET A 333 -17.70 -25.35 -6.50
N ALA A 334 -18.31 -26.52 -6.73
CA ALA A 334 -19.56 -26.62 -7.47
C ALA A 334 -20.73 -25.90 -6.75
N LYS A 335 -20.81 -25.98 -5.42
CA LYS A 335 -21.79 -25.25 -4.61
C LYS A 335 -21.55 -23.73 -4.63
N ALA A 336 -20.28 -23.30 -4.47
CA ALA A 336 -19.89 -21.90 -4.54
C ALA A 336 -20.36 -21.25 -5.85
N LYS A 337 -20.08 -21.92 -6.99
CA LYS A 337 -20.50 -21.45 -8.31
C LYS A 337 -22.02 -21.31 -8.45
N LYS A 338 -22.80 -22.24 -7.87
CA LYS A 338 -24.27 -22.17 -7.90
C LYS A 338 -24.84 -21.01 -7.05
N LEU A 339 -24.10 -20.56 -6.03
CA LEU A 339 -24.47 -19.50 -5.12
C LEU A 339 -23.84 -18.16 -5.48
N ASP A 340 -23.22 -18.05 -6.66
CA ASP A 340 -22.51 -16.84 -7.13
C ASP A 340 -21.42 -16.37 -6.15
N LEU A 341 -20.71 -17.32 -5.52
CA LEU A 341 -19.58 -17.05 -4.64
C LEU A 341 -18.27 -17.26 -5.40
N ASP A 342 -17.29 -16.43 -5.09
CA ASP A 342 -15.93 -16.58 -5.61
C ASP A 342 -15.34 -17.95 -5.19
N THR A 343 -14.96 -18.75 -6.20
CA THR A 343 -14.51 -20.12 -6.00
C THR A 343 -13.16 -20.19 -5.32
N GLU A 344 -12.23 -19.26 -5.62
CA GLU A 344 -10.92 -19.24 -4.99
C GLU A 344 -11.03 -18.80 -3.52
N PHE A 345 -11.92 -17.86 -3.21
CA PHE A 345 -12.24 -17.50 -1.83
C PHE A 345 -12.76 -18.71 -1.04
N ILE A 346 -13.75 -19.45 -1.58
CA ILE A 346 -14.31 -20.62 -0.90
C ILE A 346 -13.26 -21.73 -0.73
N LYS A 347 -12.40 -21.94 -1.74
CA LYS A 347 -11.27 -22.85 -1.65
C LYS A 347 -10.36 -22.51 -0.48
N ALA A 348 -9.90 -21.25 -0.41
CA ALA A 348 -9.02 -20.78 0.67
C ALA A 348 -9.65 -20.96 2.06
N VAL A 349 -10.94 -20.64 2.21
CA VAL A 349 -11.68 -20.86 3.48
C VAL A 349 -11.68 -22.34 3.88
N PHE A 350 -12.01 -23.24 2.94
CA PHE A 350 -12.08 -24.68 3.24
C PHE A 350 -10.71 -25.33 3.43
N GLU A 351 -9.65 -24.81 2.80
CA GLU A 351 -8.26 -25.20 3.09
C GLU A 351 -7.88 -24.87 4.54
N LEU A 352 -8.21 -23.67 5.04
CA LEU A 352 -8.00 -23.30 6.44
C LEU A 352 -8.80 -24.17 7.42
N ILE A 353 -10.08 -24.42 7.11
CA ILE A 353 -10.94 -25.28 7.90
C ILE A 353 -10.39 -26.72 7.93
N HIS A 354 -9.88 -27.22 6.78
CA HIS A 354 -9.28 -28.55 6.69
C HIS A 354 -7.98 -28.65 7.50
N ALA A 355 -7.10 -27.67 7.38
CA ALA A 355 -5.87 -27.62 8.16
C ALA A 355 -6.15 -27.65 9.68
N GLN A 356 -7.17 -26.91 10.13
CA GLN A 356 -7.61 -26.95 11.53
C GLN A 356 -8.20 -28.31 11.92
N ALA A 357 -8.95 -28.95 11.02
CA ALA A 357 -9.52 -30.28 11.25
C ALA A 357 -8.44 -31.37 11.40
N VAL A 358 -7.38 -31.32 10.55
CA VAL A 358 -6.23 -32.23 10.69
C VAL A 358 -5.52 -32.01 12.03
N LYS A 359 -5.28 -30.73 12.39
CA LYS A 359 -4.65 -30.40 13.67
C LYS A 359 -5.44 -30.95 14.86
N ARG A 360 -6.77 -30.83 14.86
CA ARG A 360 -7.64 -31.36 15.93
C ARG A 360 -7.58 -32.89 16.04
N GLN A 361 -7.49 -33.61 14.90
CA GLN A 361 -7.37 -35.08 14.92
C GLN A 361 -6.01 -35.60 15.37
N LEU A 362 -4.96 -34.77 15.37
CA LEU A 362 -3.59 -35.13 15.78
C LEU A 362 -3.29 -34.86 17.26
N HIS A 363 -4.11 -34.06 17.94
CA HIS A 363 -3.85 -33.56 19.30
C HIS A 363 -4.73 -34.18 20.40
N ASP A 364 -5.56 -35.17 20.07
CA ASP A 364 -6.22 -36.07 21.02
C ASP A 364 -5.46 -37.41 21.03
#